data_6b8b85f4d13c242b93cc2d823b288fb7
#
_entry.id   6b8b85f4d13c242b93cc2d823b288fb7
#
_cell.length_a   1.000
_cell.length_b   1.000
_cell.length_c   1.000
_cell.angle_alpha   90.00
_cell.angle_beta   90.00
_cell.angle_gamma   90.00
#
_symmetry.space_group_name_H-M   'P 1'
#
loop_
_entity.id
_entity.type
_entity.pdbx_description
1 polymer ?
#
loop_
_entity_poly.entity_id
_entity_poly.type
_entity_poly.pdbx_seq_one_letter_code
_entity_poly.pdbx_strand_id
1 'polypeptide(L)'
;MIDSHIHFDQLRTTVQTQLVQQRVISYFIAVSTDWESARRTLNLSKQHAQIIPAVGWHPEQPLPTLNECADFLQWSEQNIAHFQAIGEVGLPYYTRLENPLLPIEPYMEWLEQWIILAKRYDLPLNLHIVHDDVPHALDLLEKHSIVKAHFHWFKGPTNATERLLQNGYYISITPDIMYKERTQHLVKRVPLDQMMIESDAPYPLEGPFTDRDNDGTFLNLTVKKMSELL
;
A
#
# COMPACT_ATOMS: atom_id res chain seq x y z
N MET A 1 2.56 1.77 -17.75
CA MET A 1 2.39 0.98 -16.51
C MET A 1 1.69 1.83 -15.46
N ILE A 2 1.20 1.23 -14.39
CA ILE A 2 0.71 1.91 -13.19
C ILE A 2 1.59 1.45 -12.03
N ASP A 3 2.07 2.39 -11.20
CA ASP A 3 2.67 2.09 -9.91
C ASP A 3 1.55 2.03 -8.87
N SER A 4 1.27 0.83 -8.34
CA SER A 4 0.10 0.62 -7.48
C SER A 4 0.31 1.02 -6.02
N HIS A 5 1.53 1.40 -5.64
CA HIS A 5 1.85 1.88 -4.30
C HIS A 5 3.19 2.64 -4.29
N ILE A 6 3.13 3.93 -3.96
CA ILE A 6 4.29 4.81 -3.85
C ILE A 6 4.03 5.94 -2.84
N HIS A 7 5.03 6.27 -2.01
CA HIS A 7 5.00 7.44 -1.13
C HIS A 7 5.50 8.67 -1.90
N PHE A 8 4.72 9.10 -2.89
CA PHE A 8 5.13 10.13 -3.84
C PHE A 8 5.46 11.47 -3.18
N ASP A 9 4.76 11.82 -2.11
CA ASP A 9 4.96 13.05 -1.33
C ASP A 9 6.30 13.07 -0.56
N GLN A 10 6.93 11.90 -0.33
CA GLN A 10 8.22 11.78 0.36
C GLN A 10 9.42 11.81 -0.59
N LEU A 11 9.18 11.73 -1.89
CA LEU A 11 10.25 11.82 -2.89
C LEU A 11 10.81 13.24 -2.98
N ARG A 12 12.11 13.35 -3.29
CA ARG A 12 12.73 14.64 -3.64
C ARG A 12 12.01 15.27 -4.83
N THR A 13 11.80 16.58 -4.83
CA THR A 13 11.08 17.32 -5.90
C THR A 13 11.66 17.06 -7.29
N THR A 14 12.99 16.87 -7.39
CA THR A 14 13.65 16.53 -8.67
C THR A 14 13.19 15.16 -9.19
N VAL A 15 13.04 14.17 -8.30
CA VAL A 15 12.54 12.83 -8.63
C VAL A 15 11.07 12.88 -9.00
N GLN A 16 10.24 13.59 -8.22
CA GLN A 16 8.83 13.82 -8.54
C GLN A 16 8.65 14.38 -9.95
N THR A 17 9.43 15.43 -10.29
CA THR A 17 9.40 16.06 -11.63
C THR A 17 9.81 15.05 -12.73
N GLN A 18 10.85 14.26 -12.51
CA GLN A 18 11.28 13.23 -13.47
C GLN A 18 10.21 12.16 -13.70
N LEU A 19 9.56 11.70 -12.61
CA LEU A 19 8.52 10.66 -12.69
C LEU A 19 7.29 11.15 -13.46
N VAL A 20 6.85 12.39 -13.27
CA VAL A 20 5.67 12.90 -13.99
C VAL A 20 5.99 13.27 -15.45
N GLN A 21 7.24 13.54 -15.79
CA GLN A 21 7.67 13.84 -17.17
C GLN A 21 7.92 12.58 -18.01
N GLN A 22 8.29 11.47 -17.38
CA GLN A 22 8.49 10.21 -18.10
C GLN A 22 7.14 9.60 -18.53
N ARG A 23 7.14 8.78 -19.60
CA ARG A 23 5.91 8.22 -20.18
C ARG A 23 5.71 6.73 -19.91
N VAL A 24 6.64 6.10 -19.21
CA VAL A 24 6.63 4.64 -18.99
C VAL A 24 5.61 4.27 -17.91
N ILE A 25 5.52 5.08 -16.84
CA ILE A 25 4.50 4.95 -15.80
C ILE A 25 3.45 6.03 -16.07
N SER A 26 2.22 5.60 -16.30
CA SER A 26 1.11 6.49 -16.66
C SER A 26 0.42 7.07 -15.42
N TYR A 27 0.35 6.29 -14.34
CA TYR A 27 -0.30 6.67 -13.08
C TYR A 27 0.48 6.14 -11.88
N PHE A 28 0.38 6.90 -10.78
CA PHE A 28 0.97 6.59 -9.49
C PHE A 28 -0.14 6.59 -8.43
N ILE A 29 -0.42 5.45 -7.78
CA ILE A 29 -1.29 5.43 -6.61
C ILE A 29 -0.44 5.89 -5.43
N ALA A 30 -0.57 7.18 -5.12
CA ALA A 30 0.21 7.84 -4.09
C ALA A 30 -0.48 7.69 -2.74
N VAL A 31 0.09 6.85 -1.88
CA VAL A 31 -0.42 6.58 -0.54
C VAL A 31 0.09 7.62 0.46
N SER A 32 -0.65 7.77 1.56
CA SER A 32 -0.31 8.72 2.63
C SER A 32 0.01 7.97 3.92
N THR A 33 0.97 8.48 4.68
CA THR A 33 1.40 7.88 5.95
C THR A 33 0.75 8.51 7.18
N ASP A 34 0.32 9.76 7.08
CA ASP A 34 -0.31 10.55 8.13
C ASP A 34 -1.15 11.69 7.54
N TRP A 35 -1.71 12.54 8.41
CA TRP A 35 -2.55 13.66 7.99
C TRP A 35 -1.80 14.67 7.10
N GLU A 36 -0.57 15.03 7.47
CA GLU A 36 0.22 16.00 6.68
C GLU A 36 0.67 15.38 5.35
N SER A 37 1.00 14.10 5.32
CA SER A 37 1.26 13.33 4.10
C SER A 37 0.01 13.33 3.19
N ALA A 38 -1.19 13.09 3.74
CA ALA A 38 -2.44 13.12 2.97
C ALA A 38 -2.70 14.50 2.33
N ARG A 39 -2.40 15.58 3.06
CA ARG A 39 -2.51 16.95 2.53
C ARG A 39 -1.52 17.21 1.40
N ARG A 40 -0.26 16.77 1.55
CA ARG A 40 0.76 16.90 0.50
C ARG A 40 0.38 16.10 -0.74
N THR A 41 -0.03 14.83 -0.56
CA THR A 41 -0.45 13.94 -1.64
C THR A 41 -1.65 14.53 -2.40
N LEU A 42 -2.64 15.05 -1.69
CA LEU A 42 -3.79 15.72 -2.29
C LEU A 42 -3.38 16.98 -3.09
N ASN A 43 -2.43 17.75 -2.59
CA ASN A 43 -1.93 18.92 -3.31
C ASN A 43 -1.16 18.53 -4.58
N LEU A 44 -0.37 17.48 -4.54
CA LEU A 44 0.35 16.94 -5.70
C LEU A 44 -0.61 16.43 -6.77
N SER A 45 -1.70 15.76 -6.38
CA SER A 45 -2.71 15.27 -7.33
C SER A 45 -3.44 16.39 -8.07
N LYS A 46 -3.63 17.54 -7.44
CA LYS A 46 -4.19 18.73 -8.10
C LYS A 46 -3.26 19.35 -9.14
N GLN A 47 -1.95 19.12 -9.02
CA GLN A 47 -0.93 19.64 -9.94
C GLN A 47 -0.63 18.67 -11.07
N HIS A 48 -0.80 17.37 -10.83
CA HIS A 48 -0.39 16.29 -11.74
C HIS A 48 -1.47 15.23 -11.84
N ALA A 49 -2.16 15.16 -12.95
CA ALA A 49 -3.27 14.22 -13.20
C ALA A 49 -2.85 12.72 -13.16
N GLN A 50 -1.54 12.43 -13.23
CA GLN A 50 -1.02 11.07 -13.08
C GLN A 50 -1.00 10.59 -11.63
N ILE A 51 -1.11 11.50 -10.65
CA ILE A 51 -1.09 11.16 -9.23
C ILE A 51 -2.51 10.88 -8.76
N ILE A 52 -2.74 9.64 -8.36
CA ILE A 52 -4.00 9.14 -7.80
C ILE A 52 -3.85 9.11 -6.28
N PRO A 53 -4.45 10.07 -5.55
CA PRO A 53 -4.22 10.18 -4.12
C PRO A 53 -5.04 9.16 -3.32
N ALA A 54 -4.38 8.56 -2.32
CA ALA A 54 -5.01 7.76 -1.28
C ALA A 54 -4.79 8.42 0.09
N VAL A 55 -5.76 8.26 1.00
CA VAL A 55 -5.71 8.80 2.37
C VAL A 55 -5.65 7.67 3.38
N GLY A 56 -4.70 7.74 4.30
CA GLY A 56 -4.53 6.72 5.33
C GLY A 56 -3.55 7.12 6.43
N TRP A 57 -3.39 6.20 7.39
CA TRP A 57 -2.44 6.29 8.49
C TRP A 57 -1.58 5.02 8.48
N HIS A 58 -0.30 5.17 8.20
CA HIS A 58 0.65 4.06 8.14
C HIS A 58 0.76 3.38 9.52
N PRO A 59 0.62 2.05 9.60
CA PRO A 59 0.51 1.38 10.90
C PRO A 59 1.83 1.26 11.67
N GLU A 60 2.99 1.29 11.00
CA GLU A 60 4.31 1.14 11.64
C GLU A 60 4.77 2.43 12.34
N GLN A 61 3.83 3.15 12.92
CA GLN A 61 4.05 4.33 13.75
C GLN A 61 3.04 4.37 14.89
N PRO A 62 3.28 5.18 15.95
CA PRO A 62 2.32 5.31 17.04
C PRO A 62 0.95 5.74 16.53
N LEU A 63 -0.09 5.18 17.11
CA LEU A 63 -1.46 5.63 16.84
C LEU A 63 -1.63 7.08 17.31
N PRO A 64 -2.44 7.88 16.59
CA PRO A 64 -2.81 9.20 17.06
C PRO A 64 -3.70 9.07 18.31
N THR A 65 -3.82 10.15 19.06
CA THR A 65 -4.81 10.22 20.16
C THR A 65 -6.23 10.07 19.62
N LEU A 66 -7.17 9.68 20.47
CA LEU A 66 -8.58 9.51 20.06
C LEU A 66 -9.17 10.76 19.39
N ASN A 67 -8.79 11.97 19.87
CA ASN A 67 -9.23 13.22 19.26
C ASN A 67 -8.62 13.42 17.85
N GLU A 68 -7.32 13.17 17.72
CA GLU A 68 -6.64 13.25 16.41
C GLU A 68 -7.18 12.21 15.42
N CYS A 69 -7.51 11.00 15.88
CA CYS A 69 -8.19 9.99 15.08
C CYS A 69 -9.52 10.53 14.54
N ALA A 70 -10.37 11.09 15.42
CA ALA A 70 -11.66 11.62 15.05
C ALA A 70 -11.54 12.79 14.08
N ASP A 71 -10.62 13.73 14.34
CA ASP A 71 -10.38 14.90 13.52
C ASP A 71 -9.85 14.50 12.13
N PHE A 72 -8.94 13.54 12.06
CA PHE A 72 -8.39 13.07 10.78
C PHE A 72 -9.42 12.29 9.95
N LEU A 73 -10.23 11.44 10.57
CA LEU A 73 -11.33 10.77 9.86
C LEU A 73 -12.35 11.78 9.35
N GLN A 74 -12.73 12.77 10.16
CA GLN A 74 -13.66 13.82 9.75
C GLN A 74 -13.11 14.64 8.58
N TRP A 75 -11.83 15.03 8.65
CA TRP A 75 -11.18 15.74 7.54
C TRP A 75 -11.11 14.88 6.28
N SER A 76 -10.78 13.59 6.43
CA SER A 76 -10.74 12.65 5.31
C SER A 76 -12.10 12.52 4.65
N GLU A 77 -13.17 12.40 5.43
CA GLU A 77 -14.55 12.31 4.94
C GLU A 77 -14.98 13.60 4.22
N GLN A 78 -14.63 14.78 4.76
CA GLN A 78 -14.92 16.07 4.11
C GLN A 78 -14.20 16.25 2.76
N ASN A 79 -13.06 15.57 2.57
CA ASN A 79 -12.27 15.61 1.35
C ASN A 79 -12.38 14.35 0.49
N ILE A 80 -13.27 13.40 0.85
CA ILE A 80 -13.29 12.05 0.29
C ILE A 80 -13.48 12.02 -1.23
N ALA A 81 -14.21 12.98 -1.80
CA ALA A 81 -14.43 13.09 -3.23
C ALA A 81 -13.15 13.36 -4.04
N HIS A 82 -12.07 13.73 -3.38
CA HIS A 82 -10.77 13.99 -3.99
C HIS A 82 -9.82 12.81 -3.91
N PHE A 83 -10.13 11.80 -3.08
CA PHE A 83 -9.35 10.57 -2.95
C PHE A 83 -9.97 9.45 -3.78
N GLN A 84 -9.13 8.59 -4.36
CA GLN A 84 -9.56 7.44 -5.14
C GLN A 84 -9.30 6.10 -4.43
N ALA A 85 -8.64 6.13 -3.26
CA ALA A 85 -8.39 4.97 -2.42
C ALA A 85 -8.25 5.39 -0.95
N ILE A 86 -8.43 4.45 -0.04
CA ILE A 86 -7.99 4.54 1.35
C ILE A 86 -6.65 3.80 1.45
N GLY A 87 -5.62 4.50 1.91
CA GLY A 87 -4.28 3.91 2.07
C GLY A 87 -3.17 4.99 2.24
N GLU A 88 -2.10 4.63 2.91
CA GLU A 88 -1.79 3.29 3.42
C GLU A 88 -2.38 3.11 4.82
N VAL A 89 -3.03 1.97 5.03
CA VAL A 89 -3.59 1.60 6.34
C VAL A 89 -3.30 0.12 6.61
N GLY A 90 -3.26 -0.29 7.88
CA GLY A 90 -2.93 -1.67 8.17
C GLY A 90 -2.63 -2.00 9.62
N LEU A 91 -1.73 -2.97 9.83
CA LEU A 91 -1.33 -3.48 11.14
C LEU A 91 0.19 -3.39 11.32
N PRO A 92 0.69 -3.12 12.55
CA PRO A 92 2.08 -2.79 12.84
C PRO A 92 2.94 -4.04 13.07
N TYR A 93 3.07 -4.90 12.06
CA TYR A 93 3.77 -6.18 12.19
C TYR A 93 5.23 -6.00 12.64
N TYR A 94 5.98 -5.10 11.97
CA TYR A 94 7.40 -4.90 12.25
C TYR A 94 7.63 -4.19 13.59
N THR A 95 6.82 -3.17 13.90
CA THR A 95 6.85 -2.50 15.21
C THR A 95 6.57 -3.48 16.34
N ARG A 96 5.66 -4.45 16.16
CA ARG A 96 5.38 -5.50 17.14
C ARG A 96 6.49 -6.54 17.26
N LEU A 97 7.26 -6.80 16.20
CA LEU A 97 8.47 -7.63 16.31
C LEU A 97 9.53 -6.97 17.19
N GLU A 98 9.68 -5.65 17.08
CA GLU A 98 10.62 -4.88 17.90
C GLU A 98 10.10 -4.67 19.34
N ASN A 99 8.78 -4.54 19.50
CA ASN A 99 8.11 -4.39 20.79
C ASN A 99 6.96 -5.42 20.94
N PRO A 100 7.25 -6.66 21.39
CA PRO A 100 6.25 -7.72 21.53
C PRO A 100 5.13 -7.43 22.55
N LEU A 101 5.28 -6.38 23.38
CA LEU A 101 4.26 -5.95 24.33
C LEU A 101 3.27 -4.93 23.72
N LEU A 102 3.50 -4.48 22.50
CA LEU A 102 2.57 -3.58 21.80
C LEU A 102 1.27 -4.32 21.47
N PRO A 103 0.11 -3.91 22.03
CA PRO A 103 -1.15 -4.58 21.74
C PRO A 103 -1.59 -4.32 20.29
N ILE A 104 -2.14 -5.33 19.64
CA ILE A 104 -2.64 -5.21 18.27
C ILE A 104 -4.05 -4.61 18.23
N GLU A 105 -4.83 -4.77 19.28
CA GLU A 105 -6.26 -4.44 19.34
C GLU A 105 -6.54 -2.96 18.97
N PRO A 106 -5.82 -1.96 19.52
CA PRO A 106 -6.05 -0.57 19.12
C PRO A 106 -5.78 -0.30 17.65
N TYR A 107 -4.79 -0.99 17.04
CA TYR A 107 -4.50 -0.88 15.61
C TYR A 107 -5.57 -1.56 14.76
N MET A 108 -6.14 -2.69 15.23
CA MET A 108 -7.27 -3.34 14.57
C MET A 108 -8.51 -2.43 14.60
N GLU A 109 -8.80 -1.79 15.74
CA GLU A 109 -9.90 -0.82 15.87
C GLU A 109 -9.70 0.37 14.93
N TRP A 110 -8.47 0.87 14.80
CA TRP A 110 -8.14 1.97 13.90
C TRP A 110 -8.26 1.56 12.42
N LEU A 111 -7.75 0.39 12.06
CA LEU A 111 -7.93 -0.18 10.73
C LEU A 111 -9.42 -0.36 10.39
N GLU A 112 -10.23 -0.83 11.34
CA GLU A 112 -11.66 -1.01 11.14
C GLU A 112 -12.38 0.31 10.80
N GLN A 113 -11.99 1.46 11.40
CA GLN A 113 -12.55 2.76 11.03
C GLN A 113 -12.28 3.12 9.56
N TRP A 114 -11.06 2.84 9.07
CA TRP A 114 -10.71 3.04 7.66
C TRP A 114 -11.47 2.09 6.72
N ILE A 115 -11.67 0.85 7.13
CA ILE A 115 -12.49 -0.14 6.40
C ILE A 115 -13.94 0.34 6.29
N ILE A 116 -14.51 0.84 7.38
CA ILE A 116 -15.89 1.39 7.39
C ILE A 116 -15.98 2.60 6.45
N LEU A 117 -15.00 3.49 6.47
CA LEU A 117 -14.94 4.64 5.57
C LEU A 117 -14.85 4.20 4.10
N ALA A 118 -13.95 3.27 3.79
CA ALA A 118 -13.79 2.69 2.44
C ALA A 118 -15.11 2.06 1.95
N LYS A 119 -15.79 1.29 2.81
CA LYS A 119 -17.08 0.67 2.49
C LYS A 119 -18.16 1.71 2.18
N ARG A 120 -18.25 2.76 3.01
CA ARG A 120 -19.26 3.82 2.87
C ARG A 120 -19.14 4.54 1.54
N TYR A 121 -17.94 4.78 1.05
CA TYR A 121 -17.68 5.53 -0.17
C TYR A 121 -17.28 4.68 -1.38
N ASP A 122 -17.37 3.35 -1.24
CA ASP A 122 -17.01 2.36 -2.28
C ASP A 122 -15.58 2.52 -2.80
N LEU A 123 -14.64 2.95 -1.94
CA LEU A 123 -13.23 3.14 -2.26
C LEU A 123 -12.43 1.86 -2.04
N PRO A 124 -11.42 1.58 -2.89
CA PRO A 124 -10.49 0.49 -2.65
C PRO A 124 -9.58 0.78 -1.45
N LEU A 125 -9.16 -0.29 -0.77
CA LEU A 125 -8.18 -0.26 0.30
C LEU A 125 -6.79 -0.60 -0.23
N ASN A 126 -5.77 0.16 0.14
CA ASN A 126 -4.35 -0.14 -0.06
C ASN A 126 -3.74 -0.44 1.31
N LEU A 127 -3.36 -1.72 1.54
CA LEU A 127 -3.17 -2.30 2.85
C LEU A 127 -1.71 -2.65 3.13
N HIS A 128 -1.17 -2.14 4.24
CA HIS A 128 0.06 -2.59 4.87
C HIS A 128 -0.24 -3.76 5.82
N ILE A 129 -0.32 -4.96 5.27
CA ILE A 129 -0.63 -6.18 6.03
C ILE A 129 0.29 -7.30 5.58
N VAL A 130 1.11 -7.80 6.48
CA VAL A 130 2.11 -8.81 6.17
C VAL A 130 2.10 -9.96 7.18
N HIS A 131 2.65 -11.10 6.78
CA HIS A 131 2.91 -12.26 7.65
C HIS A 131 1.67 -12.72 8.44
N ASP A 132 1.81 -12.87 9.75
CA ASP A 132 0.75 -13.41 10.63
C ASP A 132 -0.38 -12.41 10.89
N ASP A 133 -0.27 -11.17 10.44
CA ASP A 133 -1.35 -10.18 10.53
C ASP A 133 -2.38 -10.33 9.38
N VAL A 134 -2.03 -11.07 8.30
CA VAL A 134 -2.94 -11.27 7.15
C VAL A 134 -4.28 -11.90 7.54
N PRO A 135 -4.36 -12.97 8.37
CA PRO A 135 -5.63 -13.52 8.82
C PRO A 135 -6.51 -12.51 9.55
N HIS A 136 -5.94 -11.70 10.44
CA HIS A 136 -6.69 -10.67 11.19
C HIS A 136 -7.33 -9.62 10.26
N ALA A 137 -6.59 -9.17 9.25
CA ALA A 137 -7.13 -8.24 8.27
C ALA A 137 -8.22 -8.89 7.42
N LEU A 138 -8.04 -10.15 6.99
CA LEU A 138 -9.06 -10.88 6.23
C LEU A 138 -10.37 -11.00 7.01
N ASP A 139 -10.31 -11.30 8.32
CA ASP A 139 -11.49 -11.36 9.19
C ASP A 139 -12.25 -10.03 9.21
N LEU A 140 -11.55 -8.89 9.30
CA LEU A 140 -12.16 -7.56 9.25
C LEU A 140 -12.75 -7.24 7.87
N LEU A 141 -12.03 -7.53 6.80
CA LEU A 141 -12.50 -7.27 5.44
C LEU A 141 -13.77 -8.08 5.11
N GLU A 142 -13.81 -9.34 5.51
CA GLU A 142 -14.97 -10.22 5.33
C GLU A 142 -16.15 -9.79 6.21
N LYS A 143 -15.91 -9.42 7.49
CA LYS A 143 -16.91 -8.87 8.41
C LYS A 143 -17.65 -7.70 7.78
N HIS A 144 -16.95 -6.82 7.06
CA HIS A 144 -17.51 -5.63 6.41
C HIS A 144 -17.87 -5.87 4.94
N SER A 145 -17.74 -7.10 4.43
CA SER A 145 -18.02 -7.45 3.02
C SER A 145 -17.29 -6.51 2.05
N ILE A 146 -16.00 -6.30 2.28
CA ILE A 146 -15.14 -5.54 1.38
C ILE A 146 -14.86 -6.37 0.13
N VAL A 147 -14.90 -5.75 -1.04
CA VAL A 147 -14.62 -6.41 -2.33
C VAL A 147 -13.42 -5.80 -3.07
N LYS A 148 -12.93 -4.64 -2.63
CA LYS A 148 -11.82 -3.92 -3.26
C LYS A 148 -10.69 -3.75 -2.25
N ALA A 149 -9.77 -4.71 -2.21
CA ALA A 149 -8.59 -4.64 -1.33
C ALA A 149 -7.33 -5.03 -2.10
N HIS A 150 -6.28 -4.26 -1.89
CA HIS A 150 -4.93 -4.47 -2.39
C HIS A 150 -3.98 -4.61 -1.21
N PHE A 151 -3.31 -5.74 -1.09
CA PHE A 151 -2.26 -5.99 -0.12
C PHE A 151 -0.92 -5.65 -0.77
N HIS A 152 -0.35 -4.51 -0.39
CA HIS A 152 0.90 -4.06 -0.98
C HIS A 152 2.08 -4.88 -0.47
N TRP A 153 3.15 -4.97 -1.26
CA TRP A 153 4.38 -5.73 -0.99
C TRP A 153 4.13 -7.03 -0.22
N PHE A 154 3.22 -7.83 -0.75
CA PHE A 154 2.60 -8.93 -0.01
C PHE A 154 3.59 -9.98 0.49
N LYS A 155 3.43 -10.35 1.76
CA LYS A 155 4.23 -11.34 2.49
C LYS A 155 3.31 -12.11 3.44
N GLY A 156 2.53 -13.03 2.92
CA GLY A 156 1.58 -13.80 3.74
C GLY A 156 1.87 -15.31 3.75
N PRO A 157 1.35 -16.04 4.75
CA PRO A 157 1.38 -17.51 4.77
C PRO A 157 0.48 -18.07 3.66
N THR A 158 0.79 -19.31 3.23
CA THR A 158 0.12 -19.95 2.08
C THR A 158 -1.39 -20.02 2.21
N ASN A 159 -1.90 -20.44 3.35
CA ASN A 159 -3.34 -20.57 3.60
C ASN A 159 -4.07 -19.21 3.57
N ALA A 160 -3.45 -18.17 4.13
CA ALA A 160 -3.98 -16.80 4.07
C ALA A 160 -3.93 -16.24 2.65
N THR A 161 -2.89 -16.57 1.87
CA THR A 161 -2.80 -16.20 0.44
C THR A 161 -3.95 -16.81 -0.34
N GLU A 162 -4.26 -18.08 -0.15
CA GLU A 162 -5.38 -18.75 -0.82
C GLU A 162 -6.73 -18.11 -0.48
N ARG A 163 -6.96 -17.79 0.80
CA ARG A 163 -8.17 -17.10 1.27
C ARG A 163 -8.29 -15.69 0.65
N LEU A 164 -7.18 -14.95 0.59
CA LEU A 164 -7.11 -13.63 -0.05
C LEU A 164 -7.54 -13.71 -1.52
N LEU A 165 -7.00 -14.69 -2.26
CA LEU A 165 -7.32 -14.88 -3.67
C LEU A 165 -8.78 -15.32 -3.89
N GLN A 166 -9.32 -16.17 -3.02
CA GLN A 166 -10.74 -16.57 -3.07
C GLN A 166 -11.69 -15.40 -2.85
N ASN A 167 -11.28 -14.40 -2.07
CA ASN A 167 -12.04 -13.16 -1.87
C ASN A 167 -11.92 -12.18 -3.05
N GLY A 168 -11.11 -12.50 -4.07
CA GLY A 168 -10.89 -11.64 -5.23
C GLY A 168 -9.99 -10.43 -4.95
N TYR A 169 -9.21 -10.46 -3.86
CA TYR A 169 -8.30 -9.38 -3.52
C TYR A 169 -7.01 -9.43 -4.34
N TYR A 170 -6.31 -8.31 -4.37
CA TYR A 170 -5.11 -8.09 -5.15
C TYR A 170 -3.87 -8.07 -4.26
N ILE A 171 -2.74 -8.49 -4.82
CA ILE A 171 -1.41 -8.29 -4.24
C ILE A 171 -0.54 -7.51 -5.19
N SER A 172 0.52 -6.88 -4.68
CA SER A 172 1.54 -6.27 -5.53
C SER A 172 2.91 -6.90 -5.36
N ILE A 173 3.67 -6.76 -6.42
CA ILE A 173 5.03 -7.26 -6.57
C ILE A 173 5.96 -6.05 -6.69
N THR A 174 6.93 -5.99 -5.78
CA THR A 174 7.98 -4.96 -5.75
C THR A 174 9.23 -5.41 -6.51
N PRO A 175 10.22 -4.53 -6.71
CA PRO A 175 11.51 -4.92 -7.28
C PRO A 175 12.29 -5.96 -6.46
N ASP A 176 11.84 -6.34 -5.26
CA ASP A 176 12.44 -7.42 -4.47
C ASP A 176 12.38 -8.79 -5.16
N ILE A 177 11.52 -8.95 -6.18
CA ILE A 177 11.47 -10.12 -7.06
C ILE A 177 12.83 -10.44 -7.70
N MET A 178 13.71 -9.45 -7.82
CA MET A 178 15.05 -9.64 -8.39
C MET A 178 15.97 -10.47 -7.48
N TYR A 179 15.69 -10.53 -6.16
CA TYR A 179 16.57 -11.15 -5.17
C TYR A 179 15.86 -11.96 -4.07
N LYS A 180 14.54 -11.89 -3.96
CA LYS A 180 13.77 -12.68 -2.98
C LYS A 180 13.07 -13.86 -3.67
N GLU A 181 13.55 -15.08 -3.41
CA GLU A 181 12.93 -16.31 -3.94
C GLU A 181 11.44 -16.42 -3.55
N ARG A 182 11.08 -15.98 -2.34
CA ARG A 182 9.70 -15.96 -1.89
C ARG A 182 8.80 -15.18 -2.87
N THR A 183 9.21 -13.99 -3.31
CA THR A 183 8.44 -13.17 -4.26
C THR A 183 8.37 -13.83 -5.64
N GLN A 184 9.46 -14.50 -6.08
CA GLN A 184 9.46 -15.28 -7.32
C GLN A 184 8.50 -16.49 -7.25
N HIS A 185 8.40 -17.16 -6.11
CA HIS A 185 7.45 -18.24 -5.89
C HIS A 185 6.00 -17.73 -5.83
N LEU A 186 5.79 -16.56 -5.24
CA LEU A 186 4.47 -15.92 -5.15
C LEU A 186 3.91 -15.63 -6.56
N VAL A 187 4.72 -15.06 -7.45
CA VAL A 187 4.34 -14.75 -8.84
C VAL A 187 3.91 -16.01 -9.61
N LYS A 188 4.51 -17.17 -9.35
CA LYS A 188 4.13 -18.44 -10.00
C LYS A 188 2.82 -19.03 -9.51
N ARG A 189 2.28 -18.56 -8.39
CA ARG A 189 1.10 -19.13 -7.71
C ARG A 189 -0.14 -18.25 -7.80
N VAL A 190 0.05 -16.94 -7.88
CA VAL A 190 -1.03 -15.97 -7.90
C VAL A 190 -1.52 -15.78 -9.34
N PRO A 191 -2.83 -15.75 -9.60
CA PRO A 191 -3.38 -15.40 -10.90
C PRO A 191 -2.91 -14.01 -11.36
N LEU A 192 -2.55 -13.87 -12.64
CA LEU A 192 -2.01 -12.62 -13.19
C LEU A 192 -2.99 -11.45 -13.06
N ASP A 193 -4.28 -11.71 -13.14
CA ASP A 193 -5.36 -10.74 -13.01
C ASP A 193 -5.60 -10.27 -11.54
N GLN A 194 -4.94 -10.91 -10.57
CA GLN A 194 -4.91 -10.48 -9.17
C GLN A 194 -3.52 -9.94 -8.74
N MET A 195 -2.60 -9.74 -9.70
CA MET A 195 -1.29 -9.14 -9.44
C MET A 195 -1.21 -7.70 -9.93
N MET A 196 -0.65 -6.85 -9.11
CA MET A 196 -0.22 -5.49 -9.43
C MET A 196 1.30 -5.39 -9.33
N ILE A 197 1.87 -4.29 -9.79
CA ILE A 197 3.28 -3.96 -9.64
C ILE A 197 3.41 -2.62 -8.92
N GLU A 198 4.42 -2.49 -8.08
CA GLU A 198 4.67 -1.27 -7.33
C GLU A 198 6.15 -1.03 -7.10
N SER A 199 6.51 0.21 -6.80
CA SER A 199 7.86 0.58 -6.42
C SER A 199 8.08 0.60 -4.91
N ASP A 200 7.06 0.99 -4.16
CA ASP A 200 7.13 1.36 -2.75
C ASP A 200 8.22 2.42 -2.46
N ALA A 201 8.45 3.30 -3.46
CA ALA A 201 9.46 4.35 -3.33
C ALA A 201 8.98 5.45 -2.35
N PRO A 202 9.86 6.00 -1.49
CA PRO A 202 11.33 5.82 -1.49
C PRO A 202 11.86 4.71 -0.58
N TYR A 203 11.03 3.75 -0.15
CA TYR A 203 11.47 2.69 0.77
C TYR A 203 12.68 1.95 0.19
N PRO A 204 13.77 1.75 0.98
CA PRO A 204 15.00 1.15 0.48
C PRO A 204 14.83 -0.32 0.10
N LEU A 205 15.49 -0.71 -0.97
CA LEU A 205 15.55 -2.08 -1.46
C LEU A 205 16.93 -2.69 -1.16
N GLU A 206 17.00 -4.01 -1.08
CA GLU A 206 18.22 -4.77 -0.82
C GLU A 206 18.82 -5.38 -2.11
N GLY A 207 19.79 -6.29 -1.94
CA GLY A 207 20.38 -7.05 -3.03
C GLY A 207 21.02 -6.16 -4.09
N PRO A 208 20.61 -6.25 -5.36
CA PRO A 208 21.22 -5.45 -6.45
C PRO A 208 20.90 -3.96 -6.36
N PHE A 209 20.09 -3.54 -5.39
CA PHE A 209 19.64 -2.15 -5.20
C PHE A 209 20.20 -1.49 -3.93
N THR A 210 21.01 -2.18 -3.13
CA THR A 210 21.48 -1.74 -1.80
C THR A 210 22.11 -0.33 -1.80
N ASP A 211 22.84 0.03 -2.86
CA ASP A 211 23.52 1.34 -2.97
C ASP A 211 22.77 2.31 -3.90
N ARG A 212 21.49 2.08 -4.13
CA ARG A 212 20.68 2.87 -5.04
C ARG A 212 19.42 3.38 -4.32
N ASP A 213 19.15 4.68 -4.48
CA ASP A 213 17.86 5.23 -4.04
C ASP A 213 16.71 4.54 -4.81
N ASN A 214 15.68 4.13 -4.09
CA ASN A 214 14.44 3.70 -4.73
C ASN A 214 13.67 4.96 -5.14
N ASP A 215 13.78 5.30 -6.41
CA ASP A 215 13.16 6.48 -7.03
C ASP A 215 11.93 6.13 -7.89
N GLY A 216 11.40 4.92 -7.77
CA GLY A 216 10.24 4.44 -8.54
C GLY A 216 10.56 3.96 -9.95
N THR A 217 11.81 4.05 -10.42
CA THR A 217 12.16 3.67 -11.82
C THR A 217 12.38 2.17 -12.02
N PHE A 218 12.42 1.38 -10.94
CA PHE A 218 12.74 -0.05 -11.03
C PHE A 218 11.57 -0.94 -11.48
N LEU A 219 10.37 -0.41 -11.66
CA LEU A 219 9.19 -1.16 -12.13
C LEU A 219 9.42 -1.95 -13.44
N ASN A 220 10.21 -1.40 -14.35
CA ASN A 220 10.58 -2.11 -15.58
C ASN A 220 11.30 -3.43 -15.31
N LEU A 221 12.15 -3.46 -14.27
CA LEU A 221 12.89 -4.67 -13.89
C LEU A 221 11.94 -5.70 -13.27
N THR A 222 10.96 -5.23 -12.47
CA THR A 222 9.90 -6.08 -11.90
C THR A 222 9.13 -6.76 -13.03
N VAL A 223 8.60 -6.00 -13.98
CA VAL A 223 7.84 -6.55 -15.13
C VAL A 223 8.66 -7.53 -15.94
N LYS A 224 9.93 -7.19 -16.26
CA LYS A 224 10.82 -8.07 -16.99
C LYS A 224 11.01 -9.39 -16.25
N LYS A 225 11.28 -9.31 -14.94
CA LYS A 225 11.49 -10.53 -14.12
C LYS A 225 10.25 -11.39 -14.01
N MET A 226 9.06 -10.76 -13.85
CA MET A 226 7.78 -11.48 -13.89
C MET A 226 7.60 -12.22 -15.21
N SER A 227 7.86 -11.56 -16.34
CA SER A 227 7.77 -12.17 -17.69
C SER A 227 8.73 -13.34 -17.92
N GLU A 228 9.87 -13.38 -17.19
CA GLU A 228 10.81 -14.51 -17.24
C GLU A 228 10.34 -15.72 -16.41
N LEU A 229 9.45 -15.50 -15.44
CA LEU A 229 8.98 -16.51 -14.48
C LEU A 229 7.64 -17.15 -14.86
N LEU A 230 6.82 -16.43 -15.63
CA LEU A 230 5.49 -16.84 -16.12
C LEU A 230 5.59 -17.43 -17.53
#